data_98552a09be3ca2d13e67827571ebde7e
#
_entry.id   98552a09be3ca2d13e67827571ebde7e
#
_cell.length_a   1.000
_cell.length_b   1.000
_cell.length_c   1.000
_cell.angle_alpha   90.00
_cell.angle_beta   90.00
_cell.angle_gamma   90.00
#
_symmetry.space_group_name_H-M   'P 1'
#
loop_
_entity.id
_entity.type
_entity.pdbx_description
1 polymer ?
#
loop_
_entity_poly.entity_id
_entity_poly.type
_entity_poly.pdbx_seq_one_letter_code
_entity_poly.pdbx_strand_id
1 'polypeptide(L)'
;MKEERTVVIPGTPDVGLSPNSREDWRKKARLVQQARYLAKMSALEQYGGVKPLRAPVMLHAVIAWESRRKFMDVTNAIASMKSFEDGLVDSGIMSDDRGVLGWTLEQVRDPAKRGFTTIRIVEEKR
;
A
#
# COMPACT_ATOMS: atom_id res chain seq x y z
N MET A 1 17.63 12.83 12.31
CA MET A 1 16.52 11.88 12.48
C MET A 1 15.84 11.60 11.15
N LYS A 2 15.48 10.34 10.93
CA LYS A 2 14.70 9.95 9.74
C LYS A 2 13.25 10.34 9.96
N GLU A 3 12.64 10.98 8.98
CA GLU A 3 11.21 11.21 8.98
C GLU A 3 10.48 9.94 8.55
N GLU A 4 9.35 9.69 9.18
CA GLU A 4 8.49 8.59 8.77
C GLU A 4 7.02 8.97 8.91
N ARG A 5 6.20 8.30 8.10
CA ARG A 5 4.75 8.48 8.12
C ARG A 5 4.09 7.13 7.97
N THR A 6 3.03 6.91 8.71
CA THR A 6 2.28 5.66 8.66
C THR A 6 0.87 5.94 8.17
N VAL A 7 0.49 5.29 7.07
CA VAL A 7 -0.86 5.40 6.51
C VAL A 7 -1.60 4.11 6.77
N VAL A 8 -2.79 4.22 7.34
CA VAL A 8 -3.69 3.08 7.53
C VAL A 8 -4.74 3.11 6.42
N ILE A 9 -4.79 2.06 5.63
CA ILE A 9 -5.74 1.92 4.51
C ILE A 9 -6.83 0.93 4.95
N PRO A 10 -8.12 1.32 4.90
CA PRO A 10 -9.22 0.45 5.34
C PRO A 10 -9.54 -0.60 4.28
N GLY A 11 -8.68 -1.59 4.15
CA GLY A 11 -8.85 -2.67 3.19
C GLY A 11 -7.56 -3.42 2.97
N THR A 12 -7.69 -4.56 2.33
CA THR A 12 -6.57 -5.41 1.96
C THR A 12 -6.45 -5.47 0.44
N PRO A 13 -5.27 -5.83 -0.11
CA PRO A 13 -5.15 -5.95 -1.57
C PRO A 13 -6.14 -6.99 -2.10
N ASP A 14 -6.84 -6.64 -3.18
CA ASP A 14 -7.73 -7.58 -3.85
C ASP A 14 -6.91 -8.65 -4.57
N VAL A 15 -7.36 -9.90 -4.53
CA VAL A 15 -6.68 -10.99 -5.22
C VAL A 15 -6.57 -10.75 -6.73
N GLY A 16 -7.49 -9.98 -7.30
CA GLY A 16 -7.46 -9.60 -8.72
C GLY A 16 -6.28 -8.71 -9.08
N LEU A 17 -5.59 -8.12 -8.09
CA LEU A 17 -4.39 -7.32 -8.30
C LEU A 17 -3.13 -8.17 -8.42
N SER A 18 -3.21 -9.46 -8.08
CA SER A 18 -2.08 -10.38 -8.20
C SER A 18 -1.67 -10.54 -9.67
N PRO A 19 -0.36 -10.63 -9.96
CA PRO A 19 0.11 -10.91 -11.33
C PRO A 19 -0.43 -12.22 -11.90
N ASN A 20 -0.78 -13.17 -11.02
CA ASN A 20 -1.32 -14.46 -11.42
C ASN A 20 -2.84 -14.46 -11.57
N SER A 21 -3.48 -13.31 -11.38
CA SER A 21 -4.93 -13.21 -11.53
C SER A 21 -5.34 -13.42 -12.97
N ARG A 22 -6.42 -14.21 -13.15
CA ARG A 22 -7.04 -14.45 -14.47
C ARG A 22 -8.22 -13.51 -14.72
N GLU A 23 -8.31 -12.44 -13.97
CA GLU A 23 -9.37 -11.47 -14.15
C GLU A 23 -9.29 -10.80 -15.53
N ASP A 24 -10.47 -10.48 -16.10
CA ASP A 24 -10.56 -9.67 -17.29
C ASP A 24 -9.81 -8.35 -17.07
N TRP A 25 -9.08 -7.90 -18.08
CA TRP A 25 -8.28 -6.68 -18.00
C TRP A 25 -9.09 -5.44 -17.60
N ARG A 26 -10.36 -5.37 -17.99
CA ARG A 26 -11.25 -4.26 -17.61
C ARG A 26 -11.55 -4.28 -16.12
N LYS A 27 -11.83 -5.45 -15.58
CA LYS A 27 -12.06 -5.63 -14.15
C LYS A 27 -10.79 -5.33 -13.37
N LYS A 28 -9.65 -5.83 -13.86
CA LYS A 28 -8.35 -5.58 -13.23
C LYS A 28 -8.03 -4.08 -13.21
N ALA A 29 -8.29 -3.37 -14.31
CA ALA A 29 -8.08 -1.93 -14.39
C ALA A 29 -8.92 -1.18 -13.35
N ARG A 30 -10.18 -1.58 -13.15
CA ARG A 30 -11.04 -0.99 -12.11
C ARG A 30 -10.51 -1.25 -10.72
N LEU A 31 -10.04 -2.48 -10.45
CA LEU A 31 -9.47 -2.82 -9.15
C LEU A 31 -8.21 -1.99 -8.85
N VAL A 32 -7.36 -1.80 -9.86
CA VAL A 32 -6.18 -0.95 -9.75
C VAL A 32 -6.58 0.48 -9.39
N GLN A 33 -7.54 1.05 -10.11
CA GLN A 33 -8.00 2.41 -9.86
C GLN A 33 -8.63 2.56 -8.49
N GLN A 34 -9.44 1.59 -8.06
CA GLN A 34 -10.07 1.61 -6.74
C GLN A 34 -9.03 1.56 -5.63
N ALA A 35 -8.04 0.67 -5.74
CA ALA A 35 -6.97 0.55 -4.75
C ALA A 35 -6.13 1.83 -4.69
N ARG A 36 -5.77 2.37 -5.85
CA ARG A 36 -5.01 3.61 -5.96
C ARG A 36 -5.75 4.78 -5.31
N TYR A 37 -7.04 4.91 -5.61
CA TYR A 37 -7.89 5.96 -5.03
C TYR A 37 -8.01 5.80 -3.52
N LEU A 38 -8.22 4.58 -3.04
CA LEU A 38 -8.36 4.30 -1.61
C LEU A 38 -7.10 4.71 -0.84
N ALA A 39 -5.93 4.35 -1.35
CA ALA A 39 -4.66 4.74 -0.73
C ALA A 39 -4.46 6.25 -0.76
N LYS A 40 -4.77 6.89 -1.89
CA LYS A 40 -4.68 8.35 -2.03
C LYS A 40 -5.56 9.04 -0.98
N MET A 41 -6.82 8.64 -0.88
CA MET A 41 -7.74 9.28 0.05
C MET A 41 -7.38 9.03 1.51
N SER A 42 -6.90 7.82 1.82
CA SER A 42 -6.44 7.49 3.16
C SER A 42 -5.25 8.36 3.58
N ALA A 43 -4.30 8.55 2.68
CA ALA A 43 -3.14 9.40 2.94
C ALA A 43 -3.54 10.86 3.09
N LEU A 44 -4.43 11.36 2.23
CA LEU A 44 -4.92 12.75 2.31
C LEU A 44 -5.67 13.00 3.62
N GLU A 45 -6.48 12.05 4.05
CA GLU A 45 -7.21 12.17 5.32
C GLU A 45 -6.28 12.25 6.51
N GLN A 46 -5.20 11.47 6.50
CA GLN A 46 -4.28 11.35 7.63
C GLN A 46 -3.16 12.40 7.59
N TYR A 47 -2.74 12.84 6.40
CA TYR A 47 -1.58 13.71 6.21
C TYR A 47 -1.80 14.81 5.16
N GLY A 48 -3.03 15.20 4.89
CA GLY A 48 -3.32 16.23 3.90
C GLY A 48 -2.57 17.53 4.19
N GLY A 49 -1.97 18.12 3.15
CA GLY A 49 -1.29 19.41 3.25
C GLY A 49 0.16 19.35 3.71
N VAL A 50 0.69 18.17 4.02
CA VAL A 50 2.11 18.05 4.40
C VAL A 50 3.00 18.04 3.15
N LYS A 51 4.26 18.43 3.33
CA LYS A 51 5.25 18.32 2.26
C LYS A 51 5.57 16.83 2.02
N PRO A 52 5.76 16.43 0.75
CA PRO A 52 6.13 15.05 0.46
C PRO A 52 7.43 14.64 1.14
N LEU A 53 7.48 13.41 1.64
CA LEU A 53 8.76 12.82 2.01
C LEU A 53 9.59 12.66 0.75
N ARG A 54 10.85 13.06 0.83
CA ARG A 54 11.74 12.99 -0.32
C ARG A 54 12.31 11.58 -0.46
N ALA A 55 12.37 11.12 -1.69
CA ALA A 55 13.10 9.90 -2.01
C ALA A 55 14.58 10.08 -1.67
N PRO A 56 15.30 9.03 -1.30
CA PRO A 56 14.83 7.65 -1.26
C PRO A 56 14.05 7.31 0.01
N VAL A 57 13.12 6.39 -0.10
CA VAL A 57 12.30 5.90 1.01
C VAL A 57 12.26 4.37 1.02
N MET A 58 12.04 3.82 2.20
CA MET A 58 11.68 2.41 2.38
C MET A 58 10.20 2.32 2.74
N LEU A 59 9.52 1.31 2.23
CA LEU A 59 8.12 1.07 2.56
C LEU A 59 7.99 -0.23 3.36
N HIS A 60 7.33 -0.14 4.51
CA HIS A 60 7.11 -1.29 5.38
C HIS A 60 5.61 -1.52 5.49
N ALA A 61 5.13 -2.61 4.90
CA ALA A 61 3.72 -2.92 4.85
C ALA A 61 3.36 -4.05 5.81
N VAL A 62 2.23 -3.89 6.48
CA VAL A 62 1.59 -4.95 7.23
C VAL A 62 0.18 -5.10 6.67
N ILE A 63 -0.14 -6.28 6.15
CA ILE A 63 -1.50 -6.61 5.70
C ILE A 63 -2.16 -7.41 6.80
N ALA A 64 -3.19 -6.84 7.41
CA ALA A 64 -3.98 -7.51 8.44
C ALA A 64 -5.24 -8.08 7.78
N TRP A 65 -5.21 -9.38 7.49
CA TRP A 65 -6.29 -10.05 6.79
C TRP A 65 -7.47 -10.34 7.73
N GLU A 66 -8.66 -10.34 7.20
CA GLU A 66 -9.83 -10.85 7.92
C GLU A 66 -9.66 -12.33 8.26
N SER A 67 -10.30 -12.79 9.33
CA SER A 67 -9.93 -14.04 10.02
C SER A 67 -9.95 -15.32 9.20
N ARG A 68 -10.74 -15.39 8.12
CA ARG A 68 -10.87 -16.62 7.31
C ARG A 68 -10.11 -16.55 5.99
N ARG A 69 -9.52 -15.43 5.68
CA ARG A 69 -8.80 -15.27 4.43
C ARG A 69 -7.45 -15.97 4.50
N LYS A 70 -7.10 -16.70 3.45
CA LYS A 70 -5.75 -17.25 3.32
C LYS A 70 -4.75 -16.13 3.08
N PHE A 71 -3.56 -16.26 3.62
CA PHE A 71 -2.47 -15.36 3.29
C PHE A 71 -2.09 -15.52 1.82
N MET A 72 -1.68 -14.43 1.20
CA MET A 72 -1.15 -14.47 -0.16
C MET A 72 0.29 -14.96 -0.15
N ASP A 73 0.73 -15.53 -1.27
CA ASP A 73 2.14 -15.68 -1.53
C ASP A 73 2.82 -14.30 -1.43
N VAL A 74 3.98 -14.24 -0.78
CA VAL A 74 4.65 -12.97 -0.49
C VAL A 74 4.95 -12.18 -1.76
N THR A 75 5.42 -12.84 -2.81
CA THR A 75 5.73 -12.17 -4.06
C THR A 75 4.47 -11.56 -4.68
N ASN A 76 3.36 -12.29 -4.67
CA ASN A 76 2.09 -11.78 -5.17
C ASN A 76 1.54 -10.67 -4.30
N ALA A 77 1.72 -10.76 -2.99
CA ALA A 77 1.28 -9.72 -2.06
C ALA A 77 2.03 -8.41 -2.32
N ILE A 78 3.36 -8.47 -2.47
CA ILE A 78 4.16 -7.28 -2.77
C ILE A 78 3.72 -6.66 -4.10
N ALA A 79 3.54 -7.48 -5.14
CA ALA A 79 3.12 -6.99 -6.45
C ALA A 79 1.73 -6.33 -6.41
N SER A 80 0.80 -6.87 -5.60
CA SER A 80 -0.53 -6.28 -5.47
C SER A 80 -0.54 -4.97 -4.68
N MET A 81 0.55 -4.64 -3.98
CA MET A 81 0.68 -3.36 -3.27
C MET A 81 1.01 -2.18 -4.21
N LYS A 82 1.38 -2.43 -5.47
CA LYS A 82 1.78 -1.37 -6.40
C LYS A 82 0.71 -0.29 -6.55
N SER A 83 -0.55 -0.66 -6.59
CA SER A 83 -1.65 0.29 -6.70
C SER A 83 -1.75 1.21 -5.47
N PHE A 84 -1.52 0.67 -4.28
CA PHE A 84 -1.46 1.47 -3.06
C PHE A 84 -0.28 2.44 -3.11
N GLU A 85 0.90 1.96 -3.53
CA GLU A 85 2.08 2.81 -3.69
C GLU A 85 1.80 4.00 -4.61
N ASP A 86 1.19 3.74 -5.76
CA ASP A 86 0.83 4.79 -6.72
C ASP A 86 -0.15 5.80 -6.10
N GLY A 87 -1.09 5.32 -5.31
CA GLY A 87 -2.02 6.19 -4.59
C GLY A 87 -1.34 7.07 -3.55
N LEU A 88 -0.33 6.54 -2.87
CA LEU A 88 0.47 7.33 -1.92
C LEU A 88 1.22 8.44 -2.64
N VAL A 89 1.79 8.16 -3.81
CA VAL A 89 2.44 9.18 -4.64
C VAL A 89 1.42 10.23 -5.07
N ASP A 90 0.25 9.81 -5.54
CA ASP A 90 -0.82 10.72 -5.96
C ASP A 90 -1.25 11.66 -4.84
N SER A 91 -1.23 11.21 -3.61
CA SER A 91 -1.61 12.02 -2.44
C SER A 91 -0.60 13.11 -2.12
N GLY A 92 0.63 12.97 -2.59
CA GLY A 92 1.72 13.88 -2.24
C GLY A 92 2.41 13.54 -0.93
N ILE A 93 2.09 12.41 -0.30
CA ILE A 93 2.75 12.04 0.96
C ILE A 93 4.22 11.66 0.74
N MET A 94 4.56 11.20 -0.46
CA MET A 94 5.93 10.95 -0.88
C MET A 94 6.11 11.42 -2.33
N SER A 95 7.35 11.74 -2.71
CA SER A 95 7.59 12.49 -3.94
C SER A 95 7.50 11.64 -5.22
N ASP A 96 7.93 10.38 -5.19
CA ASP A 96 8.02 9.58 -6.40
C ASP A 96 8.22 8.10 -6.04
N ASP A 97 7.59 7.21 -6.80
CA ASP A 97 7.77 5.78 -6.64
C ASP A 97 9.16 5.29 -7.08
N ARG A 98 9.82 6.03 -7.97
CA ARG A 98 11.19 5.70 -8.40
C ARG A 98 12.22 5.85 -7.28
N GLY A 99 11.88 6.56 -6.23
CA GLY A 99 12.73 6.70 -5.05
C GLY A 99 12.49 5.63 -4.00
N VAL A 100 11.65 4.65 -4.25
CA VAL A 100 11.42 3.55 -3.31
C VAL A 100 12.57 2.56 -3.42
N LEU A 101 13.34 2.43 -2.33
CA LEU A 101 14.50 1.54 -2.28
C LEU A 101 14.10 0.09 -2.08
N GLY A 102 12.99 -0.14 -1.44
CA GLY A 102 12.54 -1.49 -1.19
C GLY A 102 11.28 -1.54 -0.34
N TRP A 103 10.79 -2.75 -0.19
CA TRP A 103 9.61 -3.07 0.59
C TRP A 103 9.93 -4.14 1.63
N THR A 104 9.34 -4.02 2.81
CA THR A 104 9.16 -5.17 3.70
C THR A 104 7.66 -5.43 3.79
N LEU A 105 7.29 -6.69 3.95
CA LEU A 105 5.89 -7.06 4.00
C LEU A 105 5.68 -8.14 5.04
N GLU A 106 4.70 -7.92 5.89
CA GLU A 106 4.25 -8.88 6.88
C GLU A 106 2.75 -9.08 6.71
N GLN A 107 2.30 -10.30 6.87
CA GLN A 107 0.88 -10.64 6.84
C GLN A 107 0.46 -11.16 8.20
N VAL A 108 -0.61 -10.59 8.74
CA VAL A 108 -1.14 -10.97 10.06
C VAL A 108 -2.65 -11.12 9.98
N ARG A 109 -3.26 -11.59 11.04
CA ARG A 109 -4.73 -11.64 11.18
C ARG A 109 -5.23 -10.39 11.89
N ASP A 110 -6.31 -9.82 11.39
CA ASP A 110 -6.99 -8.73 12.08
C ASP A 110 -7.93 -9.32 13.15
N PRO A 111 -7.69 -9.04 14.44
CA PRO A 111 -8.58 -9.54 15.50
C PRO A 111 -10.01 -9.03 15.36
N ALA A 112 -10.20 -7.85 14.77
CA ALA A 112 -11.52 -7.27 14.53
C ALA A 112 -12.21 -7.84 13.29
N LYS A 113 -11.55 -8.71 12.54
CA LYS A 113 -12.11 -9.42 11.36
C LYS A 113 -12.51 -8.50 10.20
N ARG A 114 -11.97 -7.29 10.14
CA ARG A 114 -12.31 -6.30 9.09
C ARG A 114 -11.37 -6.33 7.91
N GLY A 115 -10.09 -6.49 8.18
CA GLY A 115 -9.03 -6.37 7.19
C GLY A 115 -8.60 -4.92 6.98
N PHE A 116 -7.30 -4.68 7.06
CA PHE A 116 -6.73 -3.36 6.76
C PHE A 116 -5.26 -3.52 6.37
N THR A 117 -4.71 -2.48 5.80
CA THR A 117 -3.30 -2.45 5.42
C THR A 117 -2.65 -1.22 6.03
N THR A 118 -1.48 -1.40 6.63
CA THR A 118 -0.69 -0.30 7.17
C THR A 118 0.59 -0.19 6.36
N ILE A 119 0.91 1.00 5.88
CA ILE A 119 2.16 1.25 5.16
C ILE A 119 2.92 2.35 5.89
N ARG A 120 4.11 2.00 6.39
CA ARG A 120 5.01 2.95 7.02
C ARG A 120 6.07 3.34 5.99
N ILE A 121 6.14 4.63 5.71
CA ILE A 121 7.07 5.23 4.76
C ILE A 121 8.20 5.85 5.55
N VAL A 122 9.41 5.37 5.35
CA VAL A 122 10.59 5.83 6.08
C VAL A 122 11.58 6.46 5.12
N GLU A 123 11.90 7.73 5.36
CA GLU A 123 12.91 8.45 4.58
C GLU A 123 14.30 7.90 4.92
N GLU A 124 15.05 7.54 3.89
CA GLU A 124 16.41 7.04 4.04
C GLU A 124 17.38 8.18 3.72
N LYS A 125 18.09 8.66 4.72
CA LYS A 125 19.15 9.65 4.53
C LYS A 125 20.47 8.94 4.24
N ARG A 126 21.11 9.39 3.21
CA ARG A 126 22.45 8.88 2.84
C ARG A 126 23.49 9.97 3.02
#